data_46868b647b9a8d12e8310c13ebf274ad
#
_entry.id   46868b647b9a8d12e8310c13ebf274ad
#
_cell.length_a   1.000
_cell.length_b   1.000
_cell.length_c   1.000
_cell.angle_alpha   90.00
_cell.angle_beta   90.00
_cell.angle_gamma   90.00
#
_symmetry.space_group_name_H-M   'P 1'
#
loop_
_entity.id
_entity.type
_entity.pdbx_description
1 polymer ?
#
loop_
_entity_poly.entity_id
_entity_poly.type
_entity_poly.pdbx_seq_one_letter_code
_entity_poly.pdbx_strand_id
1 'polypeptide(L)'
;MHTKETMEKKYNIIYADPPWRYDMNRGQGAAENHYPTMSIQEICRLPVAELAAKDCALFLWVTFPQLQDAMKLFEAWGFTYKTLGFAWVKQNKSGKGFFFGMGYWTRSNVEICLLGIKGHPKRISKSISQLII
;
A
#
# COMPACT_ATOMS: atom_id res chain seq x y z
N MET A 1 -20.21 -15.18 -5.28
CA MET A 1 -20.92 -14.24 -6.17
C MET A 1 -21.40 -13.03 -5.39
N HIS A 2 -21.14 -11.85 -5.91
CA HIS A 2 -21.61 -10.63 -5.26
C HIS A 2 -23.06 -10.37 -5.57
N THR A 3 -23.81 -9.93 -4.56
CA THR A 3 -25.18 -9.46 -4.76
C THR A 3 -25.14 -8.10 -5.45
N LYS A 4 -26.26 -7.69 -6.07
CA LYS A 4 -26.38 -6.37 -6.66
C LYS A 4 -26.12 -5.26 -5.65
N GLU A 5 -26.57 -5.40 -4.41
CA GLU A 5 -26.34 -4.45 -3.33
C GLU A 5 -24.86 -4.29 -3.02
N THR A 6 -24.10 -5.40 -2.95
CA THR A 6 -22.66 -5.37 -2.70
C THR A 6 -21.93 -4.64 -3.83
N MET A 7 -22.34 -4.87 -5.09
CA MET A 7 -21.71 -4.22 -6.24
C MET A 7 -21.99 -2.72 -6.31
N GLU A 8 -23.11 -2.28 -5.77
CA GLU A 8 -23.48 -0.87 -5.72
C GLU A 8 -22.82 -0.12 -4.57
N LYS A 9 -22.29 -0.85 -3.59
CA LYS A 9 -21.68 -0.26 -2.41
C LYS A 9 -20.31 0.34 -2.74
N LYS A 10 -20.13 1.61 -2.36
CA LYS A 10 -18.90 2.36 -2.59
C LYS A 10 -18.30 2.82 -1.27
N TYR A 11 -16.98 3.01 -1.28
CA TYR A 11 -16.23 3.37 -0.09
C TYR A 11 -15.48 4.67 -0.29
N ASN A 12 -15.42 5.47 0.76
CA ASN A 12 -14.69 6.74 0.77
C ASN A 12 -13.23 6.58 1.16
N ILE A 13 -12.90 5.46 1.81
CA ILE A 13 -11.54 5.12 2.20
C ILE A 13 -11.29 3.69 1.82
N ILE A 14 -10.18 3.46 1.15
CA ILE A 14 -9.68 2.12 0.83
C ILE A 14 -8.29 2.00 1.43
N TYR A 15 -8.07 0.93 2.16
CA TYR A 15 -6.81 0.62 2.80
C TYR A 15 -6.30 -0.69 2.21
N ALA A 16 -5.15 -0.65 1.56
CA ALA A 16 -4.67 -1.78 0.79
C ALA A 16 -3.23 -2.14 1.13
N ASP A 17 -2.99 -3.43 1.28
CA ASP A 17 -1.66 -4.00 1.43
C ASP A 17 -1.53 -5.17 0.44
N PRO A 18 -1.23 -4.86 -0.84
CA PRO A 18 -1.20 -5.90 -1.85
C PRO A 18 -0.09 -6.92 -1.61
N PRO A 19 -0.30 -8.17 -2.02
CA PRO A 19 0.71 -9.22 -1.88
C PRO A 19 1.76 -9.11 -2.99
N TRP A 20 2.58 -8.06 -2.92
CA TRP A 20 3.61 -7.77 -3.89
C TRP A 20 4.53 -8.96 -4.14
N ARG A 21 4.88 -9.20 -5.40
CA ARG A 21 5.87 -10.20 -5.77
C ARG A 21 7.23 -9.52 -5.91
N TYR A 22 8.19 -10.02 -5.15
CA TYR A 22 9.55 -9.52 -5.19
C TYR A 22 10.34 -10.15 -6.33
N ASP A 23 11.48 -9.53 -6.66
CA ASP A 23 12.42 -10.07 -7.64
C ASP A 23 12.85 -11.48 -7.22
N MET A 24 12.77 -12.42 -8.16
CA MET A 24 13.14 -13.83 -7.96
C MET A 24 14.58 -14.01 -7.52
N ASN A 25 15.47 -13.11 -7.92
CA ASN A 25 16.89 -13.18 -7.58
C ASN A 25 17.18 -12.86 -6.10
N ARG A 26 16.17 -12.45 -5.36
CA ARG A 26 16.28 -12.09 -3.95
C ARG A 26 15.44 -12.97 -3.05
N GLY A 27 15.07 -14.13 -3.55
CA GLY A 27 13.95 -14.87 -3.06
C GLY A 27 14.10 -15.66 -1.78
N GLN A 28 15.26 -15.77 -1.19
CA GLN A 28 15.42 -16.54 0.04
C GLN A 28 14.59 -15.92 1.17
N GLY A 29 13.55 -16.61 1.57
CA GLY A 29 12.65 -16.10 2.57
C GLY A 29 11.67 -15.04 2.07
N ALA A 30 11.55 -14.88 0.78
CA ALA A 30 10.59 -13.96 0.19
C ALA A 30 9.15 -14.36 0.54
N ALA A 31 8.23 -13.41 0.40
CA ALA A 31 6.82 -13.60 0.72
C ALA A 31 6.20 -14.81 0.02
N GLU A 32 6.61 -15.10 -1.19
CA GLU A 32 6.08 -16.22 -1.97
C GLU A 32 6.40 -17.60 -1.37
N ASN A 33 7.30 -17.67 -0.38
CA ASN A 33 7.55 -18.89 0.39
C ASN A 33 6.60 -19.03 1.58
N HIS A 34 5.84 -17.98 1.92
CA HIS A 34 4.99 -17.92 3.10
C HIS A 34 3.51 -17.71 2.77
N TYR A 35 3.22 -17.01 1.69
CA TYR A 35 1.85 -16.77 1.22
C TYR A 35 1.85 -16.45 -0.28
N PRO A 36 0.71 -16.67 -0.94
CA PRO A 36 0.61 -16.36 -2.37
C PRO A 36 0.88 -14.90 -2.68
N THR A 37 1.67 -14.65 -3.70
CA THR A 37 1.93 -13.31 -4.22
C THR A 37 1.27 -13.13 -5.57
N MET A 38 1.13 -11.87 -5.99
CA MET A 38 0.55 -11.50 -7.27
C MET A 38 1.52 -10.63 -8.06
N SER A 39 1.54 -10.80 -9.36
CA SER A 39 2.30 -9.89 -10.22
C SER A 39 1.68 -8.50 -10.19
N ILE A 40 2.45 -7.47 -10.57
CA ILE A 40 1.91 -6.11 -10.66
C ILE A 40 0.73 -6.06 -11.64
N GLN A 41 0.80 -6.81 -12.74
CA GLN A 41 -0.28 -6.86 -13.71
C GLN A 41 -1.57 -7.42 -13.11
N GLU A 42 -1.45 -8.46 -12.30
CA GLU A 42 -2.60 -9.07 -11.62
C GLU A 42 -3.20 -8.11 -10.58
N ILE A 43 -2.35 -7.45 -9.80
CA ILE A 43 -2.79 -6.49 -8.79
C ILE A 43 -3.52 -5.31 -9.46
N CYS A 44 -2.98 -4.80 -10.57
CA CYS A 44 -3.60 -3.72 -11.33
C CYS A 44 -4.98 -4.08 -11.87
N ARG A 45 -5.24 -5.36 -12.12
CA ARG A 45 -6.52 -5.84 -12.64
C ARG A 45 -7.58 -6.06 -11.58
N LEU A 46 -7.23 -6.00 -10.31
CA LEU A 46 -8.22 -6.09 -9.24
C LEU A 46 -9.22 -4.93 -9.39
N PRO A 47 -10.54 -5.20 -9.22
CA PRO A 47 -11.57 -4.20 -9.51
C PRO A 47 -11.73 -3.16 -8.39
N VAL A 48 -10.64 -2.58 -7.94
CA VAL A 48 -10.65 -1.60 -6.84
C VAL A 48 -11.36 -0.31 -7.25
N ALA A 49 -11.22 0.10 -8.52
CA ALA A 49 -11.90 1.28 -9.02
C ALA A 49 -13.43 1.20 -8.83
N GLU A 50 -13.99 -0.01 -8.92
CA GLU A 50 -15.42 -0.22 -8.73
C GLU A 50 -15.88 -0.07 -7.28
N LEU A 51 -14.96 -0.19 -6.34
CA LEU A 51 -15.25 -0.04 -4.91
C LEU A 51 -15.18 1.41 -4.45
N ALA A 52 -14.53 2.27 -5.21
CA ALA A 52 -14.27 3.64 -4.81
C ALA A 52 -15.50 4.54 -5.04
N ALA A 53 -15.87 5.29 -4.01
CA ALA A 53 -16.84 6.35 -4.14
C ALA A 53 -16.26 7.48 -5.02
N LYS A 54 -17.11 8.42 -5.40
CA LYS A 54 -16.72 9.59 -6.19
C LYS A 54 -15.54 10.34 -5.55
N ASP A 55 -15.56 10.49 -4.24
CA ASP A 55 -14.48 11.08 -3.46
C ASP A 55 -13.92 10.01 -2.54
N CYS A 56 -12.68 9.61 -2.78
CA CYS A 56 -12.09 8.46 -2.09
C CYS A 56 -10.61 8.69 -1.82
N ALA A 57 -10.16 8.26 -0.66
CA ALA A 57 -8.75 8.22 -0.29
C ALA A 57 -8.28 6.77 -0.30
N LEU A 58 -7.16 6.49 -0.97
CA LEU A 58 -6.53 5.18 -0.99
C LEU A 58 -5.22 5.24 -0.21
N PHE A 59 -5.13 4.42 0.83
CA PHE A 59 -3.90 4.21 1.59
C PHE A 59 -3.28 2.89 1.15
N LEU A 60 -2.09 2.97 0.56
CA LEU A 60 -1.44 1.83 -0.09
C LEU A 60 -0.08 1.56 0.54
N TRP A 61 0.07 0.41 1.19
CA TRP A 61 1.37 -0.03 1.71
C TRP A 61 2.27 -0.47 0.58
N VAL A 62 3.51 0.04 0.60
CA VAL A 62 4.49 -0.19 -0.44
C VAL A 62 5.86 -0.35 0.19
N THR A 63 6.65 -1.28 -0.29
CA THR A 63 8.08 -1.30 0.01
C THR A 63 8.82 -0.48 -1.04
N PHE A 64 9.96 0.09 -0.67
CA PHE A 64 10.69 0.98 -1.58
C PHE A 64 11.06 0.33 -2.92
N PRO A 65 11.45 -0.96 -2.98
CA PRO A 65 11.71 -1.61 -4.27
C PRO A 65 10.49 -1.66 -5.20
N GLN A 66 9.28 -1.55 -4.66
CA GLN A 66 8.03 -1.58 -5.43
C GLN A 66 7.47 -0.20 -5.73
N LEU A 67 8.23 0.86 -5.41
CA LEU A 67 7.71 2.22 -5.51
C LEU A 67 7.25 2.59 -6.92
N GLN A 68 8.01 2.21 -7.94
CA GLN A 68 7.64 2.50 -9.32
C GLN A 68 6.36 1.76 -9.72
N ASP A 69 6.21 0.52 -9.30
CA ASP A 69 5.00 -0.26 -9.55
C ASP A 69 3.80 0.31 -8.81
N ALA A 70 4.01 0.88 -7.63
CA ALA A 70 2.94 1.55 -6.89
C ALA A 70 2.36 2.72 -7.68
N MET A 71 3.19 3.47 -8.38
CA MET A 71 2.71 4.58 -9.22
C MET A 71 1.80 4.08 -10.34
N LYS A 72 2.18 2.96 -10.98
CA LYS A 72 1.35 2.32 -11.99
C LYS A 72 0.03 1.83 -11.41
N LEU A 73 0.07 1.32 -10.18
CA LEU A 73 -1.11 0.80 -9.51
C LEU A 73 -2.11 1.90 -9.20
N PHE A 74 -1.67 3.04 -8.70
CA PHE A 74 -2.56 4.18 -8.49
C PHE A 74 -3.31 4.52 -9.77
N GLU A 75 -2.60 4.64 -10.87
CA GLU A 75 -3.20 4.96 -12.16
C GLU A 75 -4.20 3.89 -12.58
N ALA A 76 -3.83 2.62 -12.48
CA ALA A 76 -4.70 1.51 -12.87
C ALA A 76 -6.00 1.47 -12.07
N TRP A 77 -5.93 1.84 -10.79
CA TRP A 77 -7.10 1.85 -9.90
C TRP A 77 -7.88 3.18 -9.94
N GLY A 78 -7.44 4.13 -10.77
CA GLY A 78 -8.14 5.40 -10.96
C GLY A 78 -7.86 6.45 -9.90
N PHE A 79 -6.71 6.37 -9.24
CA PHE A 79 -6.28 7.32 -8.21
C PHE A 79 -5.09 8.13 -8.68
N THR A 80 -4.96 9.33 -8.14
CA THR A 80 -3.78 10.17 -8.33
C THR A 80 -2.94 10.12 -7.05
N TYR A 81 -1.67 9.79 -7.17
CA TYR A 81 -0.76 9.86 -6.04
C TYR A 81 -0.73 11.27 -5.47
N LYS A 82 -0.91 11.39 -4.17
CA LYS A 82 -0.96 12.70 -3.48
C LYS A 82 0.30 12.94 -2.67
N THR A 83 0.60 12.05 -1.73
CA THR A 83 1.69 12.24 -0.79
C THR A 83 1.93 10.97 0.01
N LEU A 84 2.91 11.03 0.88
CA LEU A 84 3.09 10.02 1.93
C LEU A 84 1.93 10.12 2.92
N GLY A 85 1.25 9.01 3.18
CA GLY A 85 0.29 8.91 4.26
C GLY A 85 0.98 8.65 5.58
N PHE A 86 1.72 7.53 5.65
CA PHE A 86 2.44 7.12 6.85
C PHE A 86 3.81 6.56 6.52
N ALA A 87 4.79 6.85 7.39
CA ALA A 87 6.08 6.17 7.41
C ALA A 87 6.16 5.37 8.71
N TRP A 88 6.29 4.07 8.59
CA TRP A 88 6.40 3.18 9.74
C TRP A 88 7.86 2.82 9.96
N VAL A 89 8.39 3.24 11.10
CA VAL A 89 9.76 2.94 11.51
C VAL A 89 9.69 1.74 12.47
N LYS A 90 10.24 0.61 12.04
CA LYS A 90 10.14 -0.64 12.79
C LYS A 90 11.03 -0.61 14.02
N GLN A 91 10.46 -0.98 15.16
CA GLN A 91 11.16 -1.04 16.42
C GLN A 91 11.48 -2.49 16.77
N ASN A 92 12.57 -2.71 17.50
CA ASN A 92 12.89 -4.03 18.02
C ASN A 92 11.81 -4.49 19.01
N LYS A 93 11.64 -5.80 19.13
CA LYS A 93 10.68 -6.39 20.08
C LYS A 93 10.93 -5.96 21.51
N SER A 94 12.18 -5.71 21.88
CA SER A 94 12.58 -5.24 23.20
C SER A 94 12.12 -3.83 23.50
N GLY A 95 11.70 -3.07 22.48
CA GLY A 95 11.40 -1.64 22.61
C GLY A 95 12.65 -0.76 22.60
N LYS A 96 13.82 -1.34 22.46
CA LYS A 96 15.10 -0.61 22.44
C LYS A 96 15.70 -0.67 21.05
N GLY A 97 15.89 0.49 20.44
CA GLY A 97 16.44 0.62 19.11
C GLY A 97 15.47 0.18 18.02
N PHE A 98 15.94 0.27 16.79
CA PHE A 98 15.12 0.01 15.61
C PHE A 98 15.52 -1.31 14.96
N PHE A 99 14.54 -2.01 14.41
CA PHE A 99 14.77 -3.21 13.63
C PHE A 99 15.43 -2.83 12.28
N PHE A 100 16.36 -3.67 11.82
CA PHE A 100 17.01 -3.49 10.52
C PHE A 100 16.81 -4.76 9.69
N GLY A 101 16.20 -4.59 8.53
CA GLY A 101 16.17 -5.62 7.51
C GLY A 101 17.44 -5.59 6.67
N MET A 102 17.53 -6.45 5.66
CA MET A 102 18.70 -6.50 4.78
C MET A 102 18.81 -5.29 3.87
N GLY A 103 17.69 -4.86 3.29
CA GLY A 103 17.68 -3.78 2.32
C GLY A 103 18.36 -4.13 1.01
N TYR A 104 18.33 -3.20 0.07
CA TYR A 104 18.98 -3.36 -1.23
C TYR A 104 20.28 -2.57 -1.35
N TRP A 105 20.46 -1.60 -0.50
CA TRP A 105 21.67 -0.79 -0.46
C TRP A 105 22.03 -0.47 0.97
N THR A 106 21.21 0.28 1.66
CA THR A 106 21.32 0.45 3.11
C THR A 106 20.36 -0.51 3.80
N ARG A 107 20.55 -0.74 5.08
CA ARG A 107 19.68 -1.63 5.84
C ARG A 107 18.31 -0.99 6.02
N SER A 108 17.27 -1.76 5.72
CA SER A 108 15.89 -1.25 5.72
C SER A 108 15.27 -1.31 7.11
N ASN A 109 14.63 -0.24 7.53
CA ASN A 109 13.85 -0.21 8.76
C ASN A 109 12.61 0.67 8.65
N VAL A 110 12.29 1.08 7.45
CA VAL A 110 11.12 1.93 7.18
C VAL A 110 10.25 1.28 6.12
N GLU A 111 8.94 1.24 6.38
CA GLU A 111 7.95 0.94 5.35
C GLU A 111 7.03 2.14 5.20
N ILE A 112 6.48 2.31 4.01
CA ILE A 112 5.67 3.49 3.69
C ILE A 112 4.27 3.09 3.27
N CYS A 113 3.32 3.92 3.67
CA CYS A 113 1.94 3.87 3.21
C CYS A 113 1.66 5.13 2.42
N LEU A 114 1.49 4.98 1.12
CA LEU A 114 1.26 6.12 0.23
C LEU A 114 -0.22 6.48 0.18
N LEU A 115 -0.48 7.76 -0.01
CA LEU A 115 -1.85 8.26 -0.15
C LEU A 115 -2.11 8.66 -1.60
N GLY A 116 -3.15 8.08 -2.18
CA GLY A 116 -3.71 8.51 -3.45
C GLY A 116 -5.14 9.02 -3.25
N ILE A 117 -5.60 9.86 -4.14
CA ILE A 117 -6.95 10.41 -4.07
C ILE A 117 -7.68 10.24 -5.38
N LYS A 118 -9.01 10.12 -5.26
CA LYS A 118 -9.96 10.20 -6.36
C LYS A 118 -10.98 11.25 -5.99
N GLY A 119 -11.24 12.20 -6.88
CA GLY A 119 -12.13 13.32 -6.55
C GLY A 119 -11.52 14.25 -5.51
N HIS A 120 -12.32 14.66 -4.56
CA HIS A 120 -11.92 15.63 -3.54
C HIS A 120 -12.29 15.15 -2.13
N PRO A 121 -11.66 14.08 -1.63
CA PRO A 121 -11.93 13.63 -0.28
C PRO A 121 -11.44 14.68 0.72
N LYS A 122 -12.21 14.85 1.81
CA LYS A 122 -11.89 15.84 2.84
C LYS A 122 -11.41 15.13 4.10
N ARG A 123 -10.33 15.64 4.66
CA ARG A 123 -9.84 15.16 5.96
C ARG A 123 -10.57 15.89 7.09
N ILE A 124 -10.79 15.16 8.18
CA ILE A 124 -11.42 15.73 9.38
C ILE A 124 -10.38 16.42 10.26
N SER A 125 -9.16 15.86 10.35
CA SER A 125 -8.07 16.39 11.17
C SER A 125 -6.84 16.68 10.31
N LYS A 126 -6.14 17.75 10.66
CA LYS A 126 -4.88 18.14 10.03
C LYS A 126 -3.66 17.78 10.90
N SER A 127 -3.89 17.20 12.06
CA SER A 127 -2.84 17.01 13.07
C SER A 127 -2.37 15.57 13.25
N ILE A 128 -2.77 14.67 12.36
CA ILE A 128 -2.29 13.29 12.39
C ILE A 128 -0.85 13.23 11.88
N SER A 129 0.05 12.66 12.69
CA SER A 129 1.45 12.49 12.31
C SER A 129 1.62 11.43 11.22
N GLN A 130 2.55 11.67 10.31
CA GLN A 130 2.93 10.69 9.31
C GLN A 130 3.79 9.57 9.92
N LEU A 131 4.52 9.87 10.98
CA LEU A 131 5.45 8.91 11.57
C LEU A 131 4.72 7.94 12.50
N ILE A 132 4.95 6.66 12.28
CA ILE A 132 4.48 5.57 13.14
C ILE A 132 5.71 4.80 13.61
N ILE A 133 5.78 4.52 14.89
CA ILE A 133 6.84 3.70 15.47
C ILE A 133 6.25 2.44 16.07
#